data_44e27f5d194ecee56d38f5f5738be2cc
#
_entry.id   44e27f5d194ecee56d38f5f5738be2cc
#
_cell.length_a   1.000
_cell.length_b   1.000
_cell.length_c   1.000
_cell.angle_alpha   90.00
_cell.angle_beta   90.00
_cell.angle_gamma   90.00
#
_symmetry.space_group_name_H-M   'P 1'
#
loop_
_entity.id
_entity.type
_entity.pdbx_description
1 polymer ?
#
loop_
_entity_poly.entity_id
_entity_poly.type
_entity_poly.pdbx_seq_one_letter_code
_entity_poly.pdbx_strand_id
1 'polypeptide(L)'
;MSTPAPGRLYGVGLGPGDPNLMTLRAVQVIADADVVAYHSARHGRSIARSIAAAHLRPDHIEEALVYPVTTGTTDHPGGYQGAMDDFYEACAERLAVHLDAGRTVAVISEGDPLFYGSYMHMHKRLAHRYPTEVIPGVTSVSAASARLGAPLVEGEEVLTILPGTLPEEELTARLAATDSAVVMKLGRTFPAVRGALEASGRLAEARYVERATMEGERTGHLADTDPESVPYFAVAVVPSRVAALPVDAPATGQAAVPAEEEAAAVPAGEVVVVGTGP
;
A
#
# COMPACT_ATOMS: atom_id res chain seq x y z
N MET A 1 -28.92 2.82 33.71
CA MET A 1 -28.19 1.88 32.83
C MET A 1 -26.86 2.55 32.48
N SER A 2 -25.73 1.91 32.81
CA SER A 2 -24.40 2.49 32.44
C SER A 2 -24.25 2.39 30.93
N THR A 3 -23.88 3.49 30.27
CA THR A 3 -23.54 3.48 28.85
C THR A 3 -22.36 2.52 28.67
N PRO A 4 -22.40 1.58 27.72
CA PRO A 4 -21.26 0.70 27.48
C PRO A 4 -20.03 1.55 27.14
N ALA A 5 -18.84 1.07 27.51
CA ALA A 5 -17.61 1.73 27.10
C ALA A 5 -17.56 1.80 25.57
N PRO A 6 -17.08 2.92 24.99
CA PRO A 6 -16.99 3.03 23.54
C PRO A 6 -16.05 1.96 22.99
N GLY A 7 -16.37 1.48 21.79
CA GLY A 7 -15.54 0.53 21.06
C GLY A 7 -14.19 1.12 20.69
N ARG A 8 -13.33 0.30 20.10
CA ARG A 8 -11.99 0.70 19.68
C ARG A 8 -11.85 0.62 18.15
N LEU A 9 -11.26 1.64 17.57
CA LEU A 9 -10.95 1.71 16.15
C LEU A 9 -9.48 1.29 15.89
N TYR A 10 -9.28 0.43 14.93
CA TYR A 10 -7.94 0.10 14.41
C TYR A 10 -7.85 0.46 12.92
N GLY A 11 -6.77 1.16 12.52
CA GLY A 11 -6.35 1.23 11.14
C GLY A 11 -5.27 0.18 10.92
N VAL A 12 -5.49 -0.78 10.04
CA VAL A 12 -4.61 -1.95 9.93
C VAL A 12 -3.99 -2.04 8.55
N GLY A 13 -2.66 -1.96 8.49
CA GLY A 13 -1.87 -2.17 7.28
C GLY A 13 -1.65 -3.66 7.03
N LEU A 14 -1.99 -4.09 5.81
CA LEU A 14 -1.89 -5.49 5.40
C LEU A 14 -0.63 -5.80 4.59
N GLY A 15 0.22 -4.81 4.36
CA GLY A 15 1.34 -4.99 3.45
C GLY A 15 0.93 -4.89 1.98
N PRO A 16 1.89 -5.13 1.06
CA PRO A 16 1.77 -4.77 -0.35
C PRO A 16 0.94 -5.74 -1.20
N GLY A 17 0.64 -6.95 -0.69
CA GLY A 17 -0.14 -7.94 -1.44
C GLY A 17 0.00 -9.37 -0.98
N ASP A 18 1.21 -9.84 -0.70
CA ASP A 18 1.45 -11.17 -0.13
C ASP A 18 0.97 -11.21 1.33
N PRO A 19 0.04 -12.11 1.70
CA PRO A 19 -0.40 -12.27 3.10
C PRO A 19 0.75 -12.54 4.09
N ASN A 20 1.85 -13.16 3.66
CA ASN A 20 3.01 -13.42 4.52
C ASN A 20 3.78 -12.15 4.89
N LEU A 21 3.50 -11.02 4.24
CA LEU A 21 4.07 -9.71 4.57
C LEU A 21 3.19 -8.89 5.53
N MET A 22 2.11 -9.47 6.03
CA MET A 22 1.34 -8.89 7.12
C MET A 22 2.15 -8.95 8.42
N THR A 23 2.06 -7.90 9.23
CA THR A 23 2.66 -7.94 10.56
C THR A 23 1.86 -8.90 11.48
N LEU A 24 2.54 -9.57 12.41
CA LEU A 24 1.88 -10.41 13.41
C LEU A 24 0.80 -9.62 14.18
N ARG A 25 1.04 -8.33 14.44
CA ARG A 25 0.07 -7.47 15.11
C ARG A 25 -1.17 -7.23 14.26
N ALA A 26 -1.02 -7.06 12.95
CA ALA A 26 -2.15 -6.94 12.03
C ALA A 26 -3.04 -8.18 12.06
N VAL A 27 -2.44 -9.37 12.00
CA VAL A 27 -3.16 -10.65 12.09
C VAL A 27 -3.92 -10.77 13.41
N GLN A 28 -3.28 -10.44 14.54
CA GLN A 28 -3.94 -10.48 15.86
C GLN A 28 -5.13 -9.53 15.94
N VAL A 29 -4.96 -8.28 15.49
CA VAL A 29 -6.03 -7.28 15.53
C VAL A 29 -7.23 -7.69 14.67
N ILE A 30 -6.99 -8.26 13.48
CA ILE A 30 -8.07 -8.79 12.64
C ILE A 30 -8.76 -9.94 13.35
N ALA A 31 -7.99 -10.87 13.92
CA ALA A 31 -8.57 -12.03 14.63
C ALA A 31 -9.43 -11.62 15.84
N ASP A 32 -9.08 -10.53 16.53
CA ASP A 32 -9.77 -10.07 17.74
C ASP A 32 -10.92 -9.07 17.43
N ALA A 33 -11.03 -8.56 16.21
CA ALA A 33 -12.04 -7.58 15.84
C ALA A 33 -13.45 -8.19 15.78
N ASP A 34 -14.46 -7.39 16.12
CA ASP A 34 -15.86 -7.73 15.88
C ASP A 34 -16.28 -7.39 14.45
N VAL A 35 -15.71 -6.29 13.92
CA VAL A 35 -16.02 -5.73 12.62
C VAL A 35 -14.75 -5.57 11.81
N VAL A 36 -14.73 -6.08 10.58
CA VAL A 36 -13.67 -5.85 9.63
C VAL A 36 -14.21 -5.02 8.47
N ALA A 37 -13.74 -3.76 8.38
CA ALA A 37 -14.15 -2.83 7.35
C ALA A 37 -13.05 -2.67 6.29
N TYR A 38 -13.44 -2.56 5.03
CA TYR A 38 -12.52 -2.40 3.91
C TYR A 38 -13.14 -1.59 2.78
N HIS A 39 -12.31 -0.80 2.12
CA HIS A 39 -12.73 -0.08 0.92
C HIS A 39 -12.81 -1.04 -0.28
N SER A 40 -13.81 -0.86 -1.11
CA SER A 40 -13.99 -1.66 -2.32
C SER A 40 -14.49 -0.83 -3.50
N ALA A 41 -14.19 -1.29 -4.72
CA ALA A 41 -14.76 -0.74 -5.92
C ALA A 41 -16.23 -1.23 -6.10
N ARG A 42 -17.00 -0.56 -6.97
CA ARG A 42 -18.42 -0.92 -7.25
C ARG A 42 -18.63 -2.36 -7.68
N HIS A 43 -17.65 -2.99 -8.33
CA HIS A 43 -17.71 -4.40 -8.72
C HIS A 43 -17.49 -5.37 -7.54
N GLY A 44 -17.41 -4.88 -6.29
CA GLY A 44 -17.32 -5.68 -5.07
C GLY A 44 -15.94 -6.27 -4.75
N ARG A 45 -14.91 -5.99 -5.55
CA ARG A 45 -13.56 -6.47 -5.28
C ARG A 45 -12.81 -5.50 -4.37
N SER A 46 -12.23 -6.04 -3.29
CA SER A 46 -11.30 -5.33 -2.40
C SER A 46 -10.01 -6.13 -2.30
N ILE A 47 -8.89 -5.50 -2.63
CA ILE A 47 -7.57 -6.12 -2.51
C ILE A 47 -7.25 -6.34 -1.04
N ALA A 48 -7.52 -5.35 -0.16
CA ALA A 48 -7.34 -5.49 1.28
C ALA A 48 -8.08 -6.72 1.82
N ARG A 49 -9.36 -6.91 1.44
CA ARG A 49 -10.11 -8.09 1.83
C ARG A 49 -9.47 -9.40 1.31
N SER A 50 -8.96 -9.38 0.09
CA SER A 50 -8.31 -10.57 -0.49
C SER A 50 -7.03 -10.94 0.27
N ILE A 51 -6.22 -9.96 0.66
CA ILE A 51 -5.00 -10.19 1.46
C ILE A 51 -5.36 -10.78 2.82
N ALA A 52 -6.40 -10.25 3.48
CA ALA A 52 -6.82 -10.69 4.81
C ALA A 52 -7.65 -11.99 4.80
N ALA A 53 -8.00 -12.54 3.64
CA ALA A 53 -9.01 -13.60 3.50
C ALA A 53 -8.81 -14.81 4.43
N ALA A 54 -7.56 -15.26 4.61
CA ALA A 54 -7.23 -16.41 5.48
C ALA A 54 -7.39 -16.10 6.98
N HIS A 55 -7.51 -14.83 7.37
CA HIS A 55 -7.64 -14.36 8.75
C HIS A 55 -9.05 -13.88 9.10
N LEU A 56 -9.96 -13.89 8.12
CA LEU A 56 -11.37 -13.54 8.36
C LEU A 56 -12.11 -14.74 8.96
N ARG A 57 -12.80 -14.51 10.07
CA ARG A 57 -13.64 -15.51 10.70
C ARG A 57 -15.08 -15.43 10.16
N PRO A 58 -15.84 -16.54 10.17
CA PRO A 58 -17.25 -16.55 9.72
C PRO A 58 -18.20 -15.66 10.53
N ASP A 59 -17.83 -15.32 11.77
CA ASP A 59 -18.60 -14.48 12.69
C ASP A 59 -18.21 -13.00 12.66
N HIS A 60 -17.19 -12.61 11.86
CA HIS A 60 -16.90 -11.21 11.63
C HIS A 60 -18.09 -10.50 10.96
N ILE A 61 -18.38 -9.30 11.43
CA ILE A 61 -19.23 -8.37 10.69
C ILE A 61 -18.34 -7.72 9.61
N GLU A 62 -18.57 -8.03 8.34
CA GLU A 62 -17.84 -7.40 7.25
C GLU A 62 -18.55 -6.12 6.79
N GLU A 63 -17.84 -4.97 6.85
CA GLU A 63 -18.31 -3.67 6.39
C GLU A 63 -17.61 -3.24 5.09
N ALA A 64 -18.24 -3.50 3.96
CA ALA A 64 -17.75 -3.04 2.66
C ALA A 64 -18.07 -1.54 2.47
N LEU A 65 -17.01 -0.73 2.38
CA LEU A 65 -17.08 0.71 2.12
C LEU A 65 -16.91 0.94 0.60
N VAL A 66 -18.03 0.89 -0.13
CA VAL A 66 -18.03 0.87 -1.60
C VAL A 66 -17.96 2.28 -2.16
N TYR A 67 -16.88 2.58 -2.90
CA TYR A 67 -16.70 3.90 -3.54
C TYR A 67 -17.84 4.23 -4.51
N PRO A 68 -18.40 5.45 -4.42
CA PRO A 68 -19.42 5.90 -5.37
C PRO A 68 -18.83 6.10 -6.78
N VAL A 69 -17.56 6.52 -6.85
CA VAL A 69 -16.78 6.76 -8.07
C VAL A 69 -15.34 6.33 -7.82
N THR A 70 -14.77 5.51 -8.69
CA THR A 70 -13.34 5.14 -8.61
C THR A 70 -12.49 5.92 -9.60
N THR A 71 -12.98 6.08 -10.81
CA THR A 71 -12.38 6.85 -11.91
C THR A 71 -13.51 7.35 -12.81
N GLY A 72 -13.56 8.63 -13.13
CA GLY A 72 -14.56 9.14 -14.04
C GLY A 72 -15.27 10.42 -13.58
N THR A 73 -16.30 10.79 -14.32
CA THR A 73 -17.17 11.93 -14.02
C THR A 73 -18.23 11.53 -13.00
N THR A 74 -18.67 12.50 -12.23
CA THR A 74 -19.77 12.38 -11.27
C THR A 74 -20.74 13.54 -11.48
N ASP A 75 -22.04 13.30 -11.31
CA ASP A 75 -23.08 14.32 -11.34
C ASP A 75 -23.21 15.08 -10.01
N HIS A 76 -22.33 14.81 -9.06
CA HIS A 76 -22.36 15.47 -7.76
C HIS A 76 -22.06 16.96 -7.89
N PRO A 77 -22.87 17.88 -7.25
CA PRO A 77 -22.68 19.34 -7.37
C PRO A 77 -21.28 19.83 -6.96
N GLY A 78 -20.63 19.16 -5.99
CA GLY A 78 -19.25 19.41 -5.55
C GLY A 78 -18.19 18.67 -6.37
N GLY A 79 -18.57 18.08 -7.52
CA GLY A 79 -17.67 17.28 -8.34
C GLY A 79 -17.16 16.04 -7.61
N TYR A 80 -16.00 15.53 -8.08
CA TYR A 80 -15.37 14.34 -7.52
C TYR A 80 -15.05 14.49 -6.02
N GLN A 81 -14.52 15.67 -5.61
CA GLN A 81 -14.16 15.92 -4.23
C GLN A 81 -15.37 15.88 -3.32
N GLY A 82 -16.48 16.56 -3.70
CA GLY A 82 -17.71 16.54 -2.91
C GLY A 82 -18.30 15.14 -2.78
N ALA A 83 -18.33 14.37 -3.89
CA ALA A 83 -18.81 12.99 -3.84
C ALA A 83 -17.96 12.10 -2.93
N MET A 84 -16.65 12.32 -2.87
CA MET A 84 -15.76 11.58 -1.99
C MET A 84 -15.87 12.02 -0.54
N ASP A 85 -16.07 13.29 -0.26
CA ASP A 85 -16.26 13.80 1.10
C ASP A 85 -17.56 13.26 1.71
N ASP A 86 -18.67 13.29 0.97
CA ASP A 86 -19.95 12.69 1.40
C ASP A 86 -19.82 11.17 1.61
N PHE A 87 -19.11 10.49 0.74
CA PHE A 87 -18.83 9.06 0.90
C PHE A 87 -18.07 8.76 2.18
N TYR A 88 -16.99 9.48 2.46
CA TYR A 88 -16.20 9.24 3.67
C TYR A 88 -16.96 9.61 4.94
N GLU A 89 -17.83 10.63 4.89
CA GLU A 89 -18.71 10.96 6.00
C GLU A 89 -19.69 9.82 6.29
N ALA A 90 -20.40 9.34 5.26
CA ALA A 90 -21.32 8.21 5.39
C ALA A 90 -20.61 6.93 5.88
N CYS A 91 -19.38 6.66 5.42
CA CYS A 91 -18.58 5.56 5.92
C CYS A 91 -18.25 5.71 7.41
N ALA A 92 -17.82 6.90 7.83
CA ALA A 92 -17.49 7.17 9.23
C ALA A 92 -18.70 6.98 10.15
N GLU A 93 -19.87 7.46 9.76
CA GLU A 93 -21.11 7.27 10.56
C GLU A 93 -21.51 5.79 10.63
N ARG A 94 -21.37 5.01 9.56
CA ARG A 94 -21.60 3.54 9.61
C ARG A 94 -20.66 2.87 10.61
N LEU A 95 -19.37 3.20 10.62
CA LEU A 95 -18.41 2.66 11.57
C LEU A 95 -18.69 3.15 13.00
N ALA A 96 -19.14 4.40 13.17
CA ALA A 96 -19.53 4.95 14.46
C ALA A 96 -20.65 4.16 15.14
N VAL A 97 -21.63 3.66 14.39
CA VAL A 97 -22.69 2.79 14.92
C VAL A 97 -22.13 1.53 15.61
N HIS A 98 -21.07 0.96 15.04
CA HIS A 98 -20.41 -0.20 15.66
C HIS A 98 -19.61 0.22 16.91
N LEU A 99 -18.88 1.32 16.80
CA LEU A 99 -18.06 1.84 17.91
C LEU A 99 -18.93 2.28 19.10
N ASP A 100 -20.07 2.90 18.86
CA ASP A 100 -21.05 3.28 19.90
C ASP A 100 -21.69 2.05 20.58
N ALA A 101 -21.78 0.94 19.85
CA ALA A 101 -22.21 -0.34 20.41
C ALA A 101 -21.10 -1.08 21.20
N GLY A 102 -19.92 -0.46 21.40
CA GLY A 102 -18.80 -1.03 22.14
C GLY A 102 -17.97 -2.03 21.35
N ARG A 103 -18.16 -2.14 20.01
CA ARG A 103 -17.45 -3.11 19.16
C ARG A 103 -16.06 -2.64 18.79
N THR A 104 -15.16 -3.61 18.64
CA THR A 104 -13.83 -3.39 18.04
C THR A 104 -13.93 -3.41 16.52
N VAL A 105 -13.52 -2.31 15.87
CA VAL A 105 -13.56 -2.13 14.42
C VAL A 105 -12.16 -2.09 13.85
N ALA A 106 -11.80 -3.01 12.96
CA ALA A 106 -10.56 -3.00 12.19
C ALA A 106 -10.85 -2.52 10.76
N VAL A 107 -10.33 -1.34 10.40
CA VAL A 107 -10.36 -0.86 9.01
C VAL A 107 -9.06 -1.26 8.34
N ILE A 108 -9.13 -2.24 7.45
CA ILE A 108 -7.98 -2.82 6.77
C ILE A 108 -7.66 -2.09 5.46
N SER A 109 -6.36 -1.94 5.17
CA SER A 109 -5.84 -1.23 3.99
C SER A 109 -4.65 -1.94 3.39
N GLU A 110 -4.53 -1.93 2.06
CA GLU A 110 -3.28 -2.34 1.39
C GLU A 110 -2.13 -1.44 1.80
N GLY A 111 -0.92 -1.98 1.90
CA GLY A 111 0.27 -1.25 2.34
C GLY A 111 0.14 -0.78 3.78
N ASP A 112 0.37 0.51 3.98
CA ASP A 112 0.28 1.20 5.27
C ASP A 112 -0.95 2.13 5.32
N PRO A 113 -1.73 2.16 6.44
CA PRO A 113 -2.98 2.93 6.52
C PRO A 113 -2.80 4.44 6.40
N LEU A 114 -1.64 4.95 6.81
CA LEU A 114 -1.32 6.38 6.82
C LEU A 114 -0.44 6.82 5.63
N PHE A 115 -0.17 5.89 4.69
CA PHE A 115 0.65 6.15 3.52
C PHE A 115 -0.18 6.06 2.23
N TYR A 116 -0.76 7.16 1.79
CA TYR A 116 -1.70 7.27 0.66
C TYR A 116 -2.95 6.37 0.75
N GLY A 117 -3.25 5.86 1.95
CA GLY A 117 -4.37 4.96 2.21
C GLY A 117 -5.68 5.70 2.49
N SER A 118 -6.81 5.11 2.09
CA SER A 118 -8.14 5.68 2.35
C SER A 118 -8.53 5.67 3.83
N TYR A 119 -7.90 4.83 4.65
CA TYR A 119 -8.10 4.86 6.10
C TYR A 119 -7.84 6.25 6.72
N MET A 120 -6.95 7.07 6.15
CA MET A 120 -6.71 8.44 6.65
C MET A 120 -7.99 9.28 6.77
N HIS A 121 -8.97 9.04 5.89
CA HIS A 121 -10.26 9.73 5.95
C HIS A 121 -11.12 9.26 7.12
N MET A 122 -11.05 7.98 7.48
CA MET A 122 -11.69 7.43 8.67
C MET A 122 -11.00 7.91 9.94
N HIS A 123 -9.66 7.90 9.94
CA HIS A 123 -8.85 8.41 11.06
C HIS A 123 -9.21 9.85 11.41
N LYS A 124 -9.24 10.75 10.43
CA LYS A 124 -9.56 12.16 10.62
C LYS A 124 -10.96 12.39 11.24
N ARG A 125 -11.93 11.52 10.93
CA ARG A 125 -13.32 11.64 11.37
C ARG A 125 -13.62 10.94 12.69
N LEU A 126 -12.88 9.90 13.03
CA LEU A 126 -13.22 9.03 14.16
C LEU A 126 -12.21 9.05 15.31
N ALA A 127 -10.92 9.32 15.05
CA ALA A 127 -9.89 9.22 16.08
C ALA A 127 -10.03 10.22 17.24
N HIS A 128 -10.74 11.32 17.03
CA HIS A 128 -11.06 12.27 18.10
C HIS A 128 -12.30 11.88 18.93
N ARG A 129 -13.08 10.89 18.44
CA ARG A 129 -14.33 10.41 19.10
C ARG A 129 -14.11 9.09 19.84
N TYR A 130 -13.18 8.25 19.35
CA TYR A 130 -13.00 6.88 19.83
C TYR A 130 -11.53 6.54 20.11
N PRO A 131 -11.25 5.66 21.09
CA PRO A 131 -9.92 5.08 21.27
C PRO A 131 -9.43 4.47 19.95
N THR A 132 -8.29 4.95 19.45
CA THR A 132 -7.81 4.56 18.12
C THR A 132 -6.35 4.15 18.17
N GLU A 133 -6.01 3.07 17.45
CA GLU A 133 -4.64 2.60 17.25
C GLU A 133 -4.41 2.35 15.75
N VAL A 134 -3.20 2.65 15.26
CA VAL A 134 -2.82 2.37 13.88
C VAL A 134 -1.72 1.32 13.87
N ILE A 135 -1.94 0.24 13.14
CA ILE A 135 -0.97 -0.83 12.93
C ILE A 135 -0.31 -0.59 11.58
N PRO A 136 1.00 -0.28 11.55
CA PRO A 136 1.70 -0.03 10.30
C PRO A 136 1.78 -1.29 9.43
N GLY A 137 1.94 -1.08 8.13
CA GLY A 137 2.14 -2.16 7.17
C GLY A 137 3.34 -1.91 6.27
N VAL A 138 3.87 -2.96 5.65
CA VAL A 138 4.92 -2.85 4.64
C VAL A 138 4.36 -2.08 3.44
N THR A 139 5.02 -0.98 3.07
CA THR A 139 4.57 -0.14 1.95
C THR A 139 4.93 -0.76 0.60
N SER A 140 4.21 -0.38 -0.46
CA SER A 140 4.57 -0.76 -1.83
C SER A 140 5.94 -0.22 -2.26
N VAL A 141 6.43 0.83 -1.64
CA VAL A 141 7.78 1.39 -1.86
C VAL A 141 8.85 0.38 -1.44
N SER A 142 8.75 -0.13 -0.21
CA SER A 142 9.68 -1.16 0.29
C SER A 142 9.55 -2.46 -0.49
N ALA A 143 8.32 -2.85 -0.84
CA ALA A 143 8.08 -4.05 -1.63
C ALA A 143 8.69 -3.95 -3.03
N ALA A 144 8.55 -2.81 -3.71
CA ALA A 144 9.12 -2.60 -5.03
C ALA A 144 10.65 -2.70 -5.02
N SER A 145 11.31 -2.10 -4.03
CA SER A 145 12.75 -2.23 -3.82
C SER A 145 13.18 -3.69 -3.64
N ALA A 146 12.48 -4.41 -2.77
CA ALA A 146 12.76 -5.82 -2.51
C ALA A 146 12.58 -6.70 -3.76
N ARG A 147 11.53 -6.42 -4.57
CA ARG A 147 11.27 -7.17 -5.83
C ARG A 147 12.32 -6.89 -6.91
N LEU A 148 12.84 -5.66 -6.94
CA LEU A 148 13.95 -5.29 -7.83
C LEU A 148 15.31 -5.82 -7.34
N GLY A 149 15.43 -6.20 -6.07
CA GLY A 149 16.70 -6.51 -5.44
C GLY A 149 17.65 -5.31 -5.40
N ALA A 150 17.10 -4.08 -5.43
CA ALA A 150 17.85 -2.84 -5.52
C ALA A 150 17.56 -1.94 -4.30
N PRO A 151 18.60 -1.48 -3.59
CA PRO A 151 18.43 -0.51 -2.52
C PRO A 151 17.76 0.78 -3.02
N LEU A 152 16.92 1.37 -2.17
CA LEU A 152 16.33 2.68 -2.47
C LEU A 152 17.36 3.79 -2.26
N VAL A 153 18.04 3.76 -1.13
CA VAL A 153 19.03 4.75 -0.72
C VAL A 153 20.14 4.10 0.10
N GLU A 154 21.32 4.70 0.05
CA GLU A 154 22.48 4.32 0.86
C GLU A 154 23.19 5.57 1.38
N GLY A 155 23.75 5.50 2.59
CA GLY A 155 24.50 6.59 3.19
C GLY A 155 23.69 7.88 3.34
N GLU A 156 24.13 8.95 2.69
CA GLU A 156 23.51 10.29 2.76
C GLU A 156 22.56 10.60 1.59
N GLU A 157 22.26 9.61 0.75
CA GLU A 157 21.33 9.79 -0.37
C GLU A 157 19.91 10.14 0.10
N VAL A 158 19.25 10.99 -0.66
CA VAL A 158 17.87 11.44 -0.38
C VAL A 158 16.89 10.65 -1.23
N LEU A 159 15.90 10.01 -0.57
CA LEU A 159 14.75 9.39 -1.22
C LEU A 159 13.58 10.37 -1.31
N THR A 160 13.08 10.60 -2.51
CA THR A 160 11.85 11.37 -2.74
C THR A 160 10.71 10.48 -3.22
N ILE A 161 9.57 10.52 -2.53
CA ILE A 161 8.36 9.79 -2.93
C ILE A 161 7.36 10.78 -3.53
N LEU A 162 6.96 10.53 -4.78
CA LEU A 162 6.15 11.44 -5.58
C LEU A 162 4.83 10.78 -6.01
N PRO A 163 3.69 11.47 -5.89
CA PRO A 163 2.49 11.03 -6.59
C PRO A 163 2.59 11.38 -8.08
N GLY A 164 2.42 10.41 -8.97
CA GLY A 164 2.44 10.60 -10.42
C GLY A 164 1.33 11.51 -10.97
N THR A 165 0.45 11.98 -10.09
CA THR A 165 -0.61 12.95 -10.41
C THR A 165 -0.16 14.41 -10.36
N LEU A 166 1.10 14.66 -9.97
CA LEU A 166 1.69 16.01 -10.05
C LEU A 166 1.84 16.44 -11.52
N PRO A 167 1.86 17.77 -11.81
CA PRO A 167 2.22 18.27 -13.12
C PRO A 167 3.58 17.76 -13.58
N GLU A 168 3.73 17.47 -14.88
CA GLU A 168 4.96 16.91 -15.44
C GLU A 168 6.18 17.79 -15.18
N GLU A 169 6.05 19.13 -15.25
CA GLU A 169 7.10 20.07 -14.93
C GLU A 169 7.58 19.94 -13.47
N GLU A 170 6.65 19.79 -12.54
CA GLU A 170 6.97 19.59 -11.10
C GLU A 170 7.64 18.24 -10.87
N LEU A 171 7.16 17.18 -11.51
CA LEU A 171 7.82 15.87 -11.46
C LEU A 171 9.25 15.94 -11.97
N THR A 172 9.47 16.60 -13.13
CA THR A 172 10.78 16.79 -13.75
C THR A 172 11.74 17.47 -12.78
N ALA A 173 11.31 18.60 -12.19
CA ALA A 173 12.15 19.36 -11.27
C ALA A 173 12.54 18.54 -10.02
N ARG A 174 11.59 17.80 -9.43
CA ARG A 174 11.84 16.98 -8.24
C ARG A 174 12.72 15.77 -8.54
N LEU A 175 12.52 15.12 -9.70
CA LEU A 175 13.32 13.97 -10.13
C LEU A 175 14.77 14.38 -10.44
N ALA A 176 15.00 15.58 -10.97
CA ALA A 176 16.33 16.09 -11.21
C ALA A 176 17.09 16.43 -9.91
N ALA A 177 16.39 16.79 -8.84
CA ALA A 177 16.94 17.29 -7.59
C ALA A 177 17.10 16.23 -6.48
N THR A 178 16.85 14.96 -6.76
CA THR A 178 16.93 13.87 -5.76
C THR A 178 17.87 12.76 -6.20
N ASP A 179 18.45 12.05 -5.25
CA ASP A 179 19.35 10.91 -5.53
C ASP A 179 18.55 9.70 -5.97
N SER A 180 17.49 9.38 -5.24
CA SER A 180 16.57 8.27 -5.51
C SER A 180 15.13 8.75 -5.47
N ALA A 181 14.26 8.07 -6.22
CA ALA A 181 12.84 8.42 -6.23
C ALA A 181 11.94 7.19 -6.39
N VAL A 182 10.74 7.28 -5.81
CA VAL A 182 9.63 6.38 -6.14
C VAL A 182 8.43 7.20 -6.56
N VAL A 183 7.95 6.99 -7.79
CA VAL A 183 6.74 7.63 -8.29
C VAL A 183 5.59 6.63 -8.21
N MET A 184 4.57 6.99 -7.44
CA MET A 184 3.38 6.16 -7.19
C MET A 184 2.18 6.63 -8.01
N LYS A 185 1.14 5.81 -8.09
CA LYS A 185 -0.13 6.10 -8.77
C LYS A 185 0.06 6.29 -10.28
N LEU A 186 0.79 5.37 -10.92
CA LEU A 186 1.08 5.46 -12.35
C LEU A 186 -0.22 5.39 -13.18
N GLY A 187 -0.72 4.22 -13.49
CA GLY A 187 -1.90 4.05 -14.30
C GLY A 187 -1.96 5.04 -15.46
N ARG A 188 -3.04 5.80 -15.56
CA ARG A 188 -3.25 6.81 -16.61
C ARG A 188 -2.26 7.99 -16.59
N THR A 189 -1.48 8.18 -15.52
CA THR A 189 -0.47 9.25 -15.44
C THR A 189 0.89 8.80 -15.98
N PHE A 190 1.02 7.52 -16.37
CA PHE A 190 2.27 6.94 -16.82
C PHE A 190 2.97 7.73 -17.96
N PRO A 191 2.26 8.23 -19.02
CA PRO A 191 2.91 9.01 -20.05
C PRO A 191 3.59 10.28 -19.52
N ALA A 192 2.94 11.02 -18.62
CA ALA A 192 3.52 12.22 -18.01
C ALA A 192 4.71 11.89 -17.08
N VAL A 193 4.62 10.79 -16.31
CA VAL A 193 5.74 10.32 -15.47
C VAL A 193 6.93 9.91 -16.33
N ARG A 194 6.70 9.20 -17.45
CA ARG A 194 7.75 8.82 -18.38
C ARG A 194 8.41 10.05 -19.01
N GLY A 195 7.63 11.04 -19.43
CA GLY A 195 8.13 12.32 -19.96
C GLY A 195 8.99 13.07 -18.95
N ALA A 196 8.54 13.14 -17.70
CA ALA A 196 9.31 13.76 -16.62
C ALA A 196 10.64 13.04 -16.32
N LEU A 197 10.65 11.71 -16.36
CA LEU A 197 11.87 10.91 -16.21
C LEU A 197 12.84 11.13 -17.39
N GLU A 198 12.33 11.26 -18.60
CA GLU A 198 13.14 11.57 -19.78
C GLU A 198 13.72 12.98 -19.69
N ALA A 199 12.90 13.99 -19.40
CA ALA A 199 13.31 15.38 -19.28
C ALA A 199 14.30 15.61 -18.13
N SER A 200 14.21 14.85 -17.03
CA SER A 200 15.17 14.90 -15.92
C SER A 200 16.44 14.06 -16.15
N GLY A 201 16.55 13.33 -17.28
CA GLY A 201 17.66 12.45 -17.59
C GLY A 201 17.70 11.15 -16.76
N ARG A 202 16.56 10.77 -16.11
CA ARG A 202 16.48 9.62 -15.19
C ARG A 202 15.82 8.39 -15.80
N LEU A 203 15.33 8.44 -17.05
CA LEU A 203 14.57 7.35 -17.68
C LEU A 203 15.38 6.05 -17.81
N ALA A 204 16.65 6.12 -18.15
CA ALA A 204 17.51 4.95 -18.36
C ALA A 204 17.71 4.10 -17.09
N GLU A 205 17.75 4.75 -15.92
CA GLU A 205 17.91 4.09 -14.62
C GLU A 205 16.58 3.69 -13.98
N ALA A 206 15.46 4.23 -14.46
CA ALA A 206 14.14 3.98 -13.89
C ALA A 206 13.69 2.53 -14.12
N ARG A 207 13.15 1.93 -13.07
CA ARG A 207 12.58 0.59 -13.04
C ARG A 207 11.07 0.65 -12.86
N TYR A 208 10.40 -0.28 -13.48
CA TYR A 208 8.96 -0.48 -13.37
C TYR A 208 8.65 -1.67 -12.49
N VAL A 209 7.70 -1.51 -11.57
CA VAL A 209 7.16 -2.60 -10.76
C VAL A 209 5.65 -2.45 -10.71
N GLU A 210 4.92 -3.49 -11.11
CA GLU A 210 3.48 -3.54 -10.91
C GLU A 210 3.10 -4.71 -10.00
N ARG A 211 2.05 -4.52 -9.23
CA ARG A 211 1.49 -5.53 -8.33
C ARG A 211 2.56 -6.24 -7.50
N ALA A 212 3.52 -5.47 -6.96
CA ALA A 212 4.60 -6.02 -6.15
C ALA A 212 4.04 -6.98 -5.10
N THR A 213 4.57 -8.21 -5.07
CA THR A 213 4.16 -9.31 -4.19
C THR A 213 2.77 -9.90 -4.42
N MET A 214 2.05 -9.46 -5.46
CA MET A 214 0.73 -9.97 -5.83
C MET A 214 0.81 -10.93 -7.02
N GLU A 215 -0.26 -11.65 -7.25
CA GLU A 215 -0.43 -12.40 -8.50
C GLU A 215 -0.39 -11.45 -9.71
N GLY A 216 0.36 -11.85 -10.74
CA GLY A 216 0.57 -11.02 -11.93
C GLY A 216 1.58 -9.89 -11.73
N GLU A 217 2.48 -10.00 -10.74
CA GLU A 217 3.62 -9.12 -10.60
C GLU A 217 4.45 -9.06 -11.88
N ARG A 218 4.84 -7.84 -12.30
CA ARG A 218 5.81 -7.61 -13.37
C ARG A 218 6.84 -6.57 -12.95
N THR A 219 8.08 -6.81 -13.34
CA THR A 219 9.20 -5.87 -13.17
C THR A 219 9.94 -5.69 -14.49
N GLY A 220 10.60 -4.55 -14.66
CA GLY A 220 11.38 -4.28 -15.87
C GLY A 220 11.94 -2.87 -15.92
N HIS A 221 12.53 -2.52 -17.06
CA HIS A 221 12.91 -1.14 -17.35
C HIS A 221 11.64 -0.32 -17.66
N LEU A 222 11.55 0.86 -17.07
CA LEU A 222 10.40 1.72 -17.32
C LEU A 222 10.34 2.19 -18.77
N ALA A 223 11.50 2.39 -19.40
CA ALA A 223 11.60 2.77 -20.80
C ALA A 223 10.93 1.79 -21.77
N ASP A 224 10.94 0.49 -21.44
CA ASP A 224 10.42 -0.60 -22.28
C ASP A 224 8.94 -0.92 -21.97
N THR A 225 8.34 -0.24 -20.99
CA THR A 225 6.97 -0.51 -20.57
C THR A 225 5.97 0.08 -21.55
N ASP A 226 5.01 -0.76 -22.02
CA ASP A 226 3.88 -0.31 -22.83
C ASP A 226 2.92 0.55 -22.00
N PRO A 227 2.72 1.83 -22.34
CA PRO A 227 1.86 2.75 -21.60
C PRO A 227 0.41 2.27 -21.44
N GLU A 228 -0.13 1.57 -22.44
CA GLU A 228 -1.51 1.09 -22.43
C GLU A 228 -1.73 -0.07 -21.45
N SER A 229 -0.65 -0.74 -21.04
CA SER A 229 -0.70 -1.89 -20.13
C SER A 229 -0.55 -1.54 -18.64
N VAL A 230 -0.27 -0.28 -18.30
CA VAL A 230 0.09 0.12 -16.93
C VAL A 230 -1.13 0.19 -16.01
N PRO A 231 -1.23 -0.66 -14.99
CA PRO A 231 -2.34 -0.62 -14.03
C PRO A 231 -2.13 0.48 -12.98
N TYR A 232 -3.18 0.75 -12.20
CA TYR A 232 -3.10 1.68 -11.07
C TYR A 232 -2.07 1.24 -10.01
N PHE A 233 -1.97 -0.08 -9.75
CA PHE A 233 -1.03 -0.67 -8.79
C PHE A 233 0.35 -0.87 -9.43
N ALA A 234 0.95 0.22 -9.88
CA ALA A 234 2.29 0.25 -10.42
C ALA A 234 3.06 1.44 -9.86
N VAL A 235 4.38 1.28 -9.74
CA VAL A 235 5.32 2.30 -9.30
C VAL A 235 6.52 2.36 -10.23
N ALA A 236 7.06 3.57 -10.41
CA ALA A 236 8.36 3.77 -11.01
C ALA A 236 9.39 3.96 -9.89
N VAL A 237 10.50 3.25 -9.95
CA VAL A 237 11.59 3.33 -8.98
C VAL A 237 12.84 3.81 -9.69
N VAL A 238 13.42 4.89 -9.20
CA VAL A 238 14.76 5.34 -9.54
C VAL A 238 15.65 4.95 -8.36
N PRO A 239 16.40 3.85 -8.44
CA PRO A 239 17.14 3.30 -7.31
C PRO A 239 18.36 4.15 -6.93
N SER A 240 18.98 3.80 -5.80
CA SER A 240 20.25 4.38 -5.36
C SER A 240 21.30 4.34 -6.46
N ARG A 241 22.06 5.43 -6.59
CA ARG A 241 23.20 5.52 -7.50
C ARG A 241 24.47 4.89 -6.92
N VAL A 242 24.60 4.91 -5.59
CA VAL A 242 25.76 4.40 -4.87
C VAL A 242 25.72 2.89 -4.81
N ALA A 243 24.53 2.33 -4.53
CA ALA A 243 24.30 0.90 -4.41
C ALA A 243 23.91 0.24 -5.75
N ALA A 244 24.35 0.79 -6.89
CA ALA A 244 24.03 0.26 -8.21
C ALA A 244 24.44 -1.22 -8.31
N LEU A 245 23.46 -2.11 -8.28
CA LEU A 245 23.67 -3.52 -8.60
C LEU A 245 24.03 -3.64 -10.08
N PRO A 246 24.85 -4.65 -10.48
CA PRO A 246 25.05 -4.93 -11.89
C PRO A 246 23.71 -5.08 -12.61
N VAL A 247 23.55 -4.42 -13.74
CA VAL A 247 22.29 -4.34 -14.53
C VAL A 247 21.74 -5.71 -14.95
N ASP A 248 22.55 -6.74 -14.89
CA ASP A 248 22.26 -8.13 -15.33
C ASP A 248 22.06 -9.12 -14.18
N ALA A 249 21.87 -8.67 -12.93
CA ALA A 249 21.48 -9.61 -11.89
C ALA A 249 20.08 -10.16 -12.22
N PRO A 250 19.89 -11.49 -12.41
CA PRO A 250 18.58 -12.05 -12.66
C PRO A 250 17.67 -11.65 -11.50
N ALA A 251 16.47 -11.15 -11.82
CA ALA A 251 15.44 -10.93 -10.81
C ALA A 251 15.40 -12.18 -9.93
N THR A 252 15.60 -12.02 -8.62
CA THR A 252 15.59 -13.15 -7.70
C THR A 252 14.18 -13.73 -7.72
N GLY A 253 13.97 -14.68 -8.64
CA GLY A 253 12.75 -15.48 -8.65
C GLY A 253 12.65 -16.14 -7.28
N GLN A 254 11.60 -15.85 -6.53
CA GLN A 254 11.23 -16.70 -5.41
C GLN A 254 11.07 -18.11 -5.98
N ALA A 255 11.98 -19.02 -5.60
CA ALA A 255 11.67 -20.42 -5.68
C ALA A 255 10.36 -20.61 -4.90
N ALA A 256 9.33 -21.13 -5.56
CA ALA A 256 8.11 -21.55 -4.91
C ALA A 256 8.53 -22.40 -3.70
N VAL A 257 8.17 -21.95 -2.49
CA VAL A 257 8.36 -22.75 -1.29
C VAL A 257 7.50 -23.99 -1.49
N PRO A 258 8.11 -25.21 -1.58
CA PRO A 258 7.31 -26.41 -1.64
C PRO A 258 6.43 -26.48 -0.39
N ALA A 259 5.14 -26.72 -0.58
CA ALA A 259 4.26 -27.02 0.52
C ALA A 259 4.81 -28.29 1.22
N GLU A 260 5.02 -28.16 2.54
CA GLU A 260 5.24 -29.22 3.50
C GLU A 260 6.42 -30.20 3.24
N GLU A 261 7.59 -29.87 3.80
CA GLU A 261 8.50 -30.85 4.31
C GLU A 261 8.78 -30.57 5.80
N GLU A 262 8.70 -31.62 6.60
CA GLU A 262 8.82 -31.67 8.06
C GLU A 262 9.99 -30.84 8.59
N ALA A 263 9.74 -30.13 9.69
CA ALA A 263 10.72 -29.35 10.42
C ALA A 263 11.97 -30.17 10.76
N ALA A 264 13.00 -30.04 9.94
CA ALA A 264 14.35 -30.46 10.29
C ALA A 264 14.93 -29.43 11.27
N ALA A 265 15.44 -29.91 12.38
CA ALA A 265 16.03 -29.09 13.43
C ALA A 265 17.12 -28.16 12.89
N VAL A 266 16.96 -26.84 13.13
CA VAL A 266 17.95 -25.84 12.80
C VAL A 266 19.22 -26.10 13.60
N PRO A 267 20.42 -26.21 13.00
CA PRO A 267 21.65 -26.35 13.75
C PRO A 267 21.91 -25.08 14.57
N ALA A 268 22.21 -25.22 15.84
CA ALA A 268 22.57 -24.12 16.71
C ALA A 268 23.86 -23.44 16.16
N GLY A 269 23.77 -22.18 15.71
CA GLY A 269 24.97 -21.41 15.38
C GLY A 269 24.84 -20.31 14.33
N GLU A 270 23.73 -20.10 13.68
CA GLU A 270 23.57 -19.00 12.72
C GLU A 270 22.98 -17.76 13.40
N VAL A 271 23.80 -16.71 13.56
CA VAL A 271 23.37 -15.41 14.07
C VAL A 271 22.93 -14.57 12.87
N VAL A 272 21.64 -14.40 12.68
CA VAL A 272 21.10 -13.42 11.73
C VAL A 272 21.16 -12.04 12.39
N VAL A 273 22.12 -11.21 11.98
CA VAL A 273 22.18 -9.80 12.39
C VAL A 273 21.16 -9.03 11.56
N VAL A 274 20.02 -8.71 12.15
CA VAL A 274 19.11 -7.69 11.60
C VAL A 274 19.73 -6.34 11.93
N GLY A 275 20.31 -5.66 10.91
CA GLY A 275 20.88 -4.35 11.08
C GLY A 275 19.83 -3.35 11.56
N THR A 276 19.96 -2.85 12.77
CA THR A 276 19.34 -1.60 13.18
C THR A 276 20.23 -0.49 12.64
N GLY A 277 19.82 0.19 11.59
CA GLY A 277 20.49 1.41 11.14
C GLY A 277 20.54 2.44 12.27
N PRO A 278 21.50 3.36 12.26
CA PRO A 278 21.62 4.43 13.23
C PRO A 278 20.40 5.34 13.21
#